data_3d44c7bc4c17aab3ce6720c7c88318fc
#
_entry.id   3d44c7bc4c17aab3ce6720c7c88318fc
#
_cell.length_a   1.000
_cell.length_b   1.000
_cell.length_c   1.000
_cell.angle_alpha   90.00
_cell.angle_beta   90.00
_cell.angle_gamma   90.00
#
_symmetry.space_group_name_H-M   'P 1'
#
loop_
_entity.id
_entity.type
_entity.pdbx_description
1 polymer ?
#
loop_
_entity_poly.entity_id
_entity_poly.type
_entity_poly.pdbx_seq_one_letter_code
_entity_poly.pdbx_strand_id
1 'polypeptide(L)'
;LDVQYGKGTYSQDLIHSKALDFLDRMGKSGESFCMWYPTIIPHAELIVPEDSIIKKFRGKYPEKPFHGTEPGNPAFRKGGYCSQFYPHATFAAMVYRLDVYVGQIVQKLKEMGVYDNTIIIFASDNGPHMEGGADPDFFNSNGIWRGYKRDLYEGGIRVPMIISWPGRVQPSTQTDFMCSFWDVMPTFREILNPKAKNQQMDGVSLLPLLENRKGQKEHEYLYFEFQEMNGR
;
A
#
# COMPACT_ATOMS: atom_id res chain seq x y z
N LEU A 1 -4.78 18.38 10.86
CA LEU A 1 -3.64 19.29 11.16
C LEU A 1 -3.24 19.28 12.61
N ASP A 2 -4.19 19.25 13.53
CA ASP A 2 -3.90 19.31 14.97
C ASP A 2 -3.04 18.15 15.48
N VAL A 3 -3.06 17.03 14.80
CA VAL A 3 -2.31 15.81 15.17
C VAL A 3 -0.80 16.04 15.15
N GLN A 4 -0.27 16.80 14.18
CA GLN A 4 1.16 17.16 14.14
C GLN A 4 1.60 18.11 15.27
N TYR A 5 0.64 18.69 15.97
CA TYR A 5 0.87 19.54 17.15
C TYR A 5 0.49 18.83 18.46
N GLY A 6 0.35 17.50 18.43
CA GLY A 6 0.02 16.69 19.59
C GLY A 6 -1.45 16.78 20.05
N LYS A 7 -2.34 17.22 19.17
CA LYS A 7 -3.76 17.35 19.46
C LYS A 7 -4.60 16.45 18.53
N GLY A 8 -5.76 16.00 19.03
CA GLY A 8 -6.67 15.15 18.25
C GLY A 8 -6.19 13.72 18.09
N THR A 9 -6.85 12.97 17.22
CA THR A 9 -6.58 11.56 16.94
C THR A 9 -6.22 11.37 15.47
N TYR A 10 -5.16 10.64 15.21
CA TYR A 10 -4.72 10.36 13.86
C TYR A 10 -5.65 9.35 13.18
N SER A 11 -6.19 9.74 12.03
CA SER A 11 -7.20 8.92 11.33
C SER A 11 -6.68 7.53 10.96
N GLN A 12 -5.41 7.42 10.58
CA GLN A 12 -4.82 6.14 10.22
C GLN A 12 -4.68 5.19 11.43
N ASP A 13 -4.38 5.70 12.63
CA ASP A 13 -4.39 4.91 13.85
C ASP A 13 -5.81 4.40 14.17
N LEU A 14 -6.85 5.22 13.93
CA LEU A 14 -8.25 4.80 14.11
C LEU A 14 -8.65 3.71 13.10
N ILE A 15 -8.29 3.88 11.83
CA ILE A 15 -8.57 2.88 10.79
C ILE A 15 -7.86 1.58 11.14
N HIS A 16 -6.59 1.67 11.55
CA HIS A 16 -5.81 0.51 11.94
C HIS A 16 -6.40 -0.21 13.16
N SER A 17 -6.83 0.54 14.17
CA SER A 17 -7.49 -0.08 15.33
C SER A 17 -8.75 -0.85 14.93
N LYS A 18 -9.53 -0.36 13.95
CA LYS A 18 -10.70 -1.07 13.42
C LYS A 18 -10.35 -2.32 12.64
N ALA A 19 -9.21 -2.34 11.94
CA ALA A 19 -8.70 -3.54 11.30
C ALA A 19 -8.34 -4.61 12.35
N LEU A 20 -7.67 -4.23 13.44
CA LEU A 20 -7.35 -5.15 14.54
C LEU A 20 -8.62 -5.62 15.26
N ASP A 21 -9.58 -4.74 15.53
CA ASP A 21 -10.91 -5.11 16.10
C ASP A 21 -11.64 -6.13 15.21
N PHE A 22 -11.54 -5.97 13.88
CA PHE A 22 -12.11 -6.93 12.93
C PHE A 22 -11.46 -8.31 13.08
N LEU A 23 -10.13 -8.37 13.10
CA LEU A 23 -9.40 -9.62 13.27
C LEU A 23 -9.74 -10.29 14.62
N ASP A 24 -9.85 -9.52 15.70
CA ASP A 24 -10.27 -10.05 17.01
C ASP A 24 -11.66 -10.70 16.95
N ARG A 25 -12.61 -10.11 16.21
CA ARG A 25 -13.94 -10.72 16.04
C ARG A 25 -13.88 -12.00 15.24
N MET A 26 -13.08 -12.02 14.15
CA MET A 26 -12.91 -13.23 13.33
C MET A 26 -12.22 -14.35 14.09
N GLY A 27 -11.20 -14.04 14.91
CA GLY A 27 -10.58 -15.02 15.80
C GLY A 27 -11.53 -15.63 16.82
N LYS A 28 -12.46 -14.85 17.36
CA LYS A 28 -13.48 -15.33 18.30
C LYS A 28 -14.59 -16.14 17.62
N SER A 29 -15.00 -15.77 16.41
CA SER A 29 -16.04 -16.51 15.67
C SER A 29 -15.52 -17.79 15.02
N GLY A 30 -14.23 -17.86 14.70
CA GLY A 30 -13.63 -18.96 13.95
C GLY A 30 -14.05 -19.03 12.49
N GLU A 31 -14.70 -17.97 11.99
CA GLU A 31 -15.16 -17.90 10.60
C GLU A 31 -14.02 -17.52 9.65
N SER A 32 -14.07 -18.05 8.43
CA SER A 32 -13.18 -17.60 7.35
C SER A 32 -13.47 -16.16 6.98
N PHE A 33 -12.43 -15.40 6.68
CA PHE A 33 -12.58 -13.98 6.35
C PHE A 33 -11.71 -13.56 5.16
N CYS A 34 -12.09 -12.44 4.57
CA CYS A 34 -11.28 -11.66 3.65
C CYS A 34 -11.26 -10.22 4.15
N MET A 35 -10.06 -9.67 4.34
CA MET A 35 -9.90 -8.29 4.77
C MET A 35 -9.22 -7.48 3.67
N TRP A 36 -9.93 -6.49 3.15
CA TRP A 36 -9.35 -5.45 2.31
C TRP A 36 -9.01 -4.25 3.20
N TYR A 37 -7.72 -3.92 3.28
CA TYR A 37 -7.20 -2.86 4.14
C TYR A 37 -6.51 -1.76 3.32
N PRO A 38 -7.26 -0.87 2.66
CA PRO A 38 -6.70 0.24 1.90
C PRO A 38 -6.22 1.32 2.87
N THR A 39 -4.92 1.44 3.01
CA THR A 39 -4.30 2.52 3.79
C THR A 39 -4.03 3.73 2.91
N ILE A 40 -4.21 4.94 3.47
CA ILE A 40 -3.94 6.17 2.73
C ILE A 40 -2.45 6.53 2.78
N ILE A 41 -1.75 6.18 3.87
CA ILE A 41 -0.34 6.52 3.99
C ILE A 41 0.53 5.64 3.08
N PRO A 42 1.58 6.22 2.47
CA PRO A 42 2.16 7.53 2.72
C PRO A 42 1.68 8.68 1.80
N HIS A 43 0.46 8.65 1.29
CA HIS A 43 -0.11 9.75 0.50
C HIS A 43 -0.22 11.04 1.31
N ALA A 44 -0.13 12.21 0.67
CA ALA A 44 -0.44 13.50 1.29
C ALA A 44 -1.92 13.55 1.78
N GLU A 45 -2.23 14.23 2.84
CA GLU A 45 -1.38 15.16 3.61
C GLU A 45 -0.20 14.47 4.28
N LEU A 46 1.00 15.04 4.15
CA LEU A 46 2.16 14.54 4.89
C LEU A 46 2.04 15.00 6.36
N ILE A 47 1.27 14.25 7.12
CA ILE A 47 0.96 14.51 8.53
C ILE A 47 1.12 13.22 9.33
N VAL A 48 1.78 13.35 10.48
CA VAL A 48 1.89 12.26 11.47
C VAL A 48 1.72 12.83 12.87
N PRO A 49 1.35 12.01 13.86
CA PRO A 49 1.35 12.42 15.26
C PRO A 49 2.74 12.86 15.74
N GLU A 50 2.78 13.79 16.69
CA GLU A 50 4.00 14.18 17.39
C GLU A 50 4.35 13.11 18.45
N ASP A 51 4.86 11.98 18.01
CA ASP A 51 5.14 10.81 18.83
C ASP A 51 6.60 10.31 18.69
N SER A 52 6.86 9.12 19.22
CA SER A 52 8.18 8.49 19.16
C SER A 52 8.60 8.12 17.74
N ILE A 53 7.66 7.93 16.80
CA ILE A 53 7.97 7.56 15.41
C ILE A 53 8.56 8.76 14.68
N ILE A 54 7.87 9.91 14.66
CA ILE A 54 8.39 11.10 13.96
C ILE A 54 9.71 11.58 14.56
N LYS A 55 9.88 11.45 15.89
CA LYS A 55 11.13 11.79 16.57
C LYS A 55 12.34 10.98 16.11
N LYS A 56 12.13 9.77 15.56
CA LYS A 56 13.22 8.97 14.97
C LYS A 56 13.77 9.60 13.69
N PHE A 57 13.01 10.40 12.98
CA PHE A 57 13.35 10.91 11.66
C PHE A 57 13.67 12.39 11.63
N ARG A 58 13.15 13.19 12.56
CA ARG A 58 13.47 14.61 12.64
C ARG A 58 14.96 14.86 12.76
N GLY A 59 15.47 15.76 11.91
CA GLY A 59 16.87 16.12 11.84
C GLY A 59 17.80 15.09 11.17
N LYS A 60 17.26 13.98 10.65
CA LYS A 60 18.05 12.97 9.93
C LYS A 60 18.24 13.29 8.44
N TYR A 61 17.39 14.13 7.88
CA TYR A 61 17.38 14.46 6.47
C TYR A 61 17.52 15.97 6.25
N PRO A 62 18.17 16.40 5.16
CA PRO A 62 17.99 17.75 4.68
C PRO A 62 16.53 17.95 4.32
N GLU A 63 15.91 19.01 4.77
CA GLU A 63 14.50 19.26 4.55
C GLU A 63 14.30 20.31 3.46
N LYS A 64 13.25 20.14 2.69
CA LYS A 64 12.77 21.08 1.66
C LYS A 64 11.34 21.46 2.02
N PRO A 65 11.12 22.50 2.87
CA PRO A 65 9.79 22.86 3.33
C PRO A 65 8.79 23.05 2.18
N PHE A 66 7.63 22.47 2.35
CA PHE A 66 6.50 22.66 1.45
C PHE A 66 5.57 23.74 2.01
N HIS A 67 5.34 24.77 1.24
CA HIS A 67 4.42 25.87 1.56
C HIS A 67 3.10 25.62 0.81
N GLY A 68 2.13 25.13 1.54
CA GLY A 68 0.80 24.79 1.02
C GLY A 68 -0.27 25.83 1.36
N THR A 69 -1.48 25.37 1.50
CA THR A 69 -2.63 26.17 1.90
C THR A 69 -3.08 25.81 3.29
N GLU A 70 -3.23 26.82 4.16
CA GLU A 70 -3.64 26.59 5.55
C GLU A 70 -5.18 26.56 5.72
N PRO A 71 -5.70 25.95 6.80
CA PRO A 71 -7.10 26.02 7.14
C PRO A 71 -7.59 27.47 7.20
N GLY A 72 -8.75 27.71 6.61
CA GLY A 72 -9.30 29.07 6.45
C GLY A 72 -8.98 29.72 5.11
N ASN A 73 -8.00 29.25 4.37
CA ASN A 73 -7.79 29.64 2.97
C ASN A 73 -8.83 28.96 2.06
N PRO A 74 -9.55 29.70 1.19
CA PRO A 74 -10.51 29.09 0.25
C PRO A 74 -9.90 28.03 -0.66
N ALA A 75 -8.60 28.11 -0.98
CA ALA A 75 -7.89 27.13 -1.78
C ALA A 75 -7.69 25.78 -1.04
N PHE A 76 -7.63 25.78 0.29
CA PHE A 76 -7.51 24.57 1.10
C PHE A 76 -8.66 23.57 0.85
N ARG A 77 -9.89 24.08 0.72
CA ARG A 77 -11.07 23.25 0.42
C ARG A 77 -11.19 22.81 -1.03
N LYS A 78 -10.35 23.32 -1.91
CA LYS A 78 -10.32 23.00 -3.36
C LYS A 78 -9.22 22.02 -3.73
N GLY A 79 -8.70 21.22 -2.77
CA GLY A 79 -7.66 20.23 -3.00
C GLY A 79 -6.22 20.74 -2.82
N GLY A 80 -6.04 21.88 -2.18
CA GLY A 80 -4.71 22.33 -1.74
C GLY A 80 -4.25 21.51 -0.52
N TYR A 81 -2.98 21.18 -0.47
CA TYR A 81 -2.35 20.49 0.66
C TYR A 81 -1.82 21.49 1.68
N CYS A 82 -1.82 21.12 2.97
CA CYS A 82 -1.28 21.99 4.03
C CYS A 82 0.24 22.08 3.95
N SER A 83 0.79 23.15 4.57
CA SER A 83 2.22 23.31 4.70
C SER A 83 2.85 22.21 5.55
N GLN A 84 4.04 21.75 5.12
CA GLN A 84 4.84 20.79 5.87
C GLN A 84 6.30 21.25 5.90
N PHE A 85 6.83 21.53 7.10
CA PHE A 85 8.20 22.04 7.28
C PHE A 85 9.27 20.94 7.28
N TYR A 86 8.87 19.69 7.50
CA TYR A 86 9.75 18.51 7.59
C TYR A 86 9.21 17.38 6.68
N PRO A 87 9.04 17.63 5.36
CA PRO A 87 8.37 16.67 4.50
C PRO A 87 9.13 15.34 4.38
N HIS A 88 10.46 15.34 4.33
CA HIS A 88 11.24 14.11 4.23
C HIS A 88 11.13 13.27 5.51
N ALA A 89 11.29 13.90 6.67
CA ALA A 89 11.13 13.20 7.95
C ALA A 89 9.69 12.68 8.13
N THR A 90 8.70 13.47 7.73
CA THR A 90 7.28 13.08 7.82
C THR A 90 6.95 11.92 6.88
N PHE A 91 7.39 11.96 5.64
CA PHE A 91 7.20 10.85 4.69
C PHE A 91 7.84 9.56 5.21
N ALA A 92 9.10 9.62 5.67
CA ALA A 92 9.78 8.47 6.25
C ALA A 92 9.04 7.92 7.49
N ALA A 93 8.49 8.80 8.34
CA ALA A 93 7.70 8.40 9.49
C ALA A 93 6.37 7.74 9.09
N MET A 94 5.72 8.21 8.01
CA MET A 94 4.51 7.58 7.47
C MET A 94 4.79 6.17 6.95
N VAL A 95 5.86 5.98 6.19
CA VAL A 95 6.29 4.66 5.70
C VAL A 95 6.63 3.71 6.85
N TYR A 96 7.37 4.19 7.85
CA TYR A 96 7.67 3.41 9.05
C TYR A 96 6.40 3.01 9.81
N ARG A 97 5.44 3.93 9.93
CA ARG A 97 4.15 3.64 10.58
C ARG A 97 3.36 2.57 9.82
N LEU A 98 3.37 2.62 8.50
CA LEU A 98 2.77 1.60 7.67
C LEU A 98 3.37 0.22 7.94
N ASP A 99 4.69 0.13 8.01
CA ASP A 99 5.41 -1.10 8.36
C ASP A 99 5.00 -1.63 9.76
N VAL A 100 4.89 -0.73 10.75
CA VAL A 100 4.39 -1.09 12.09
C VAL A 100 2.97 -1.66 12.02
N TYR A 101 2.08 -1.07 11.23
CA TYR A 101 0.71 -1.57 11.07
C TYR A 101 0.67 -2.97 10.46
N VAL A 102 1.46 -3.20 9.41
CA VAL A 102 1.59 -4.53 8.79
C VAL A 102 2.12 -5.54 9.81
N GLY A 103 3.16 -5.16 10.57
CA GLY A 103 3.71 -5.99 11.62
C GLY A 103 2.67 -6.38 12.69
N GLN A 104 1.82 -5.43 13.10
CA GLN A 104 0.75 -5.68 14.08
C GLN A 104 -0.35 -6.61 13.52
N ILE A 105 -0.71 -6.48 12.25
CA ILE A 105 -1.64 -7.41 11.58
C ILE A 105 -1.05 -8.82 11.56
N VAL A 106 0.21 -8.97 11.13
CA VAL A 106 0.90 -10.27 11.11
C VAL A 106 0.96 -10.89 12.50
N GLN A 107 1.30 -10.10 13.51
CA GLN A 107 1.34 -10.56 14.90
C GLN A 107 -0.05 -11.02 15.37
N LYS A 108 -1.09 -10.26 15.06
CA LYS A 108 -2.49 -10.61 15.39
C LYS A 108 -2.90 -11.95 14.75
N LEU A 109 -2.59 -12.17 13.49
CA LEU A 109 -2.87 -13.45 12.80
C LEU A 109 -2.14 -14.63 13.44
N LYS A 110 -0.92 -14.42 13.93
CA LYS A 110 -0.16 -15.43 14.69
C LYS A 110 -0.83 -15.73 16.04
N GLU A 111 -1.25 -14.71 16.78
CA GLU A 111 -1.97 -14.84 18.05
C GLU A 111 -3.31 -15.58 17.89
N MET A 112 -3.99 -15.38 16.77
CA MET A 112 -5.20 -16.11 16.40
C MET A 112 -4.94 -17.56 15.96
N GLY A 113 -3.68 -17.94 15.73
CA GLY A 113 -3.32 -19.28 15.23
C GLY A 113 -3.72 -19.54 13.77
N VAL A 114 -3.99 -18.49 12.98
CA VAL A 114 -4.42 -18.60 11.57
C VAL A 114 -3.38 -18.11 10.56
N TYR A 115 -2.25 -17.62 11.03
CA TYR A 115 -1.21 -17.05 10.16
C TYR A 115 -0.77 -18.02 9.05
N ASP A 116 -0.57 -19.30 9.37
CA ASP A 116 -0.11 -20.31 8.43
C ASP A 116 -1.18 -20.68 7.38
N ASN A 117 -2.43 -20.33 7.63
CA ASN A 117 -3.56 -20.51 6.70
C ASN A 117 -4.09 -19.18 6.13
N THR A 118 -3.27 -18.13 6.15
CA THR A 118 -3.64 -16.80 5.66
C THR A 118 -2.73 -16.37 4.52
N ILE A 119 -3.33 -15.90 3.43
CA ILE A 119 -2.62 -15.21 2.36
C ILE A 119 -2.57 -13.73 2.71
N ILE A 120 -1.38 -13.16 2.76
CA ILE A 120 -1.17 -11.72 2.94
C ILE A 120 -0.59 -11.16 1.64
N ILE A 121 -1.28 -10.19 1.06
CA ILE A 121 -0.82 -9.47 -0.14
C ILE A 121 -0.62 -8.01 0.26
N PHE A 122 0.60 -7.52 0.09
CA PHE A 122 0.94 -6.12 0.26
C PHE A 122 1.37 -5.54 -1.08
N ALA A 123 0.78 -4.42 -1.46
CA ALA A 123 1.16 -3.69 -2.67
C ALA A 123 0.83 -2.21 -2.55
N SER A 124 1.48 -1.37 -3.36
CA SER A 124 1.03 0.00 -3.61
C SER A 124 -0.01 0.02 -4.74
N ASP A 125 -0.84 1.03 -4.79
CA ASP A 125 -1.86 1.21 -5.84
C ASP A 125 -1.30 1.92 -7.09
N ASN A 126 -0.26 2.74 -6.92
CA ASN A 126 0.44 3.46 -7.98
C ASN A 126 1.88 3.77 -7.58
N GLY A 127 2.66 4.27 -8.53
CA GLY A 127 4.00 4.78 -8.29
C GLY A 127 4.02 5.98 -7.34
N PRO A 128 5.21 6.44 -6.92
CA PRO A 128 5.35 7.48 -5.92
C PRO A 128 4.76 8.81 -6.40
N HIS A 129 4.23 9.59 -5.46
CA HIS A 129 3.61 10.89 -5.73
C HIS A 129 4.51 12.07 -5.35
N MET A 130 4.16 13.26 -5.86
CA MET A 130 4.86 14.51 -5.57
C MET A 130 3.98 15.51 -4.81
N GLU A 131 2.84 15.08 -4.27
CA GLU A 131 1.89 15.94 -3.59
C GLU A 131 2.33 16.29 -2.18
N GLY A 132 1.97 17.50 -1.72
CA GLY A 132 2.08 17.94 -0.33
C GLY A 132 3.50 18.00 0.21
N GLY A 133 4.51 18.11 -0.67
CA GLY A 133 5.92 18.14 -0.30
C GLY A 133 6.63 16.78 -0.34
N ALA A 134 5.95 15.72 -0.79
CA ALA A 134 6.63 14.46 -1.08
C ALA A 134 7.69 14.65 -2.16
N ASP A 135 8.86 14.08 -1.93
CA ASP A 135 10.02 14.18 -2.83
C ASP A 135 10.50 12.78 -3.20
N PRO A 136 9.93 12.18 -4.27
CA PRO A 136 10.30 10.83 -4.69
C PRO A 136 11.73 10.74 -5.20
N ASP A 137 12.32 11.83 -5.72
CA ASP A 137 13.72 11.86 -6.15
C ASP A 137 14.66 11.76 -4.96
N PHE A 138 14.35 12.46 -3.87
CA PHE A 138 15.15 12.40 -2.65
C PHE A 138 15.28 10.97 -2.10
N PHE A 139 14.18 10.21 -2.11
CA PHE A 139 14.16 8.84 -1.63
C PHE A 139 14.43 7.79 -2.72
N ASN A 140 14.64 8.21 -3.97
CA ASN A 140 14.73 7.31 -5.13
C ASN A 140 13.57 6.30 -5.17
N SER A 141 12.35 6.80 -4.94
CA SER A 141 11.17 5.97 -4.66
C SER A 141 10.67 5.16 -5.85
N ASN A 142 10.97 5.60 -7.08
CA ASN A 142 10.71 4.90 -8.34
C ASN A 142 11.91 4.08 -8.83
N GLY A 143 13.02 4.05 -8.07
CA GLY A 143 14.23 3.32 -8.44
C GLY A 143 14.81 3.79 -9.77
N ILE A 144 15.02 2.85 -10.69
CA ILE A 144 15.57 3.12 -12.02
C ILE A 144 14.50 3.52 -13.04
N TRP A 145 13.22 3.51 -12.64
CA TRP A 145 12.12 3.68 -13.57
C TRP A 145 11.75 5.15 -13.73
N ARG A 146 11.52 5.55 -14.98
CA ARG A 146 11.02 6.89 -15.31
C ARG A 146 9.57 7.05 -14.89
N GLY A 147 9.22 8.23 -14.39
CA GLY A 147 7.84 8.64 -14.10
C GLY A 147 7.42 8.43 -12.65
N TYR A 148 6.30 9.01 -12.32
CA TYR A 148 5.68 9.03 -11.00
C TYR A 148 4.19 8.76 -11.13
N LYS A 149 3.46 8.78 -10.03
CA LYS A 149 1.99 8.71 -10.04
C LYS A 149 1.40 9.60 -11.14
N ARG A 150 0.46 9.09 -11.92
CA ARG A 150 -0.21 9.63 -13.10
C ARG A 150 0.55 9.47 -14.41
N ASP A 151 1.83 9.15 -14.37
CA ASP A 151 2.55 8.83 -15.60
C ASP A 151 2.28 7.36 -16.01
N LEU A 152 2.16 7.12 -17.32
CA LEU A 152 2.08 5.76 -17.90
C LEU A 152 3.46 5.16 -18.18
N TYR A 153 4.52 5.80 -17.70
CA TYR A 153 5.85 5.20 -17.62
C TYR A 153 5.93 4.22 -16.46
N GLU A 154 6.90 3.31 -16.52
CA GLU A 154 7.11 2.26 -15.51
C GLU A 154 7.15 2.78 -14.07
N GLY A 155 7.74 3.96 -13.82
CA GLY A 155 7.77 4.56 -12.47
C GLY A 155 6.42 4.97 -11.92
N GLY A 156 5.42 5.19 -12.79
CA GLY A 156 4.05 5.51 -12.38
C GLY A 156 3.16 4.29 -12.17
N ILE A 157 3.44 3.18 -12.87
CA ILE A 157 2.58 1.98 -12.89
C ILE A 157 3.21 0.75 -12.22
N ARG A 158 4.53 0.63 -12.21
CA ARG A 158 5.24 -0.47 -11.55
C ARG A 158 5.31 -0.21 -10.05
N VAL A 159 4.74 -1.11 -9.28
CA VAL A 159 4.62 -0.98 -7.83
C VAL A 159 5.24 -2.19 -7.12
N PRO A 160 5.75 -2.03 -5.89
CA PRO A 160 6.17 -3.17 -5.10
C PRO A 160 4.97 -4.05 -4.76
N MET A 161 5.17 -5.38 -4.83
CA MET A 161 4.19 -6.37 -4.40
C MET A 161 4.88 -7.48 -3.62
N ILE A 162 4.32 -7.84 -2.48
CA ILE A 162 4.79 -8.92 -1.63
C ILE A 162 3.61 -9.85 -1.34
N ILE A 163 3.81 -11.15 -1.55
CA ILE A 163 2.82 -12.17 -1.21
C ILE A 163 3.44 -13.13 -0.21
N SER A 164 2.77 -13.28 0.94
CA SER A 164 3.12 -14.24 1.97
C SER A 164 1.99 -15.25 2.14
N TRP A 165 2.32 -16.52 2.04
CA TRP A 165 1.41 -17.63 2.31
C TRP A 165 2.22 -18.80 2.88
N PRO A 166 2.39 -18.85 4.20
CA PRO A 166 3.20 -19.88 4.83
C PRO A 166 2.77 -21.30 4.44
N GLY A 167 3.75 -22.15 4.18
CA GLY A 167 3.51 -23.53 3.74
C GLY A 167 3.11 -23.71 2.27
N ARG A 168 2.83 -22.62 1.53
CA ARG A 168 2.47 -22.66 0.12
C ARG A 168 3.43 -21.87 -0.77
N VAL A 169 3.76 -20.65 -0.38
CA VAL A 169 4.74 -19.82 -1.08
C VAL A 169 6.11 -20.00 -0.43
N GLN A 170 7.12 -20.31 -1.24
CA GLN A 170 8.48 -20.47 -0.75
C GLN A 170 9.02 -19.12 -0.24
N PRO A 171 9.52 -19.04 1.00
CA PRO A 171 10.06 -17.81 1.55
C PRO A 171 11.27 -17.30 0.76
N SER A 172 11.45 -15.97 0.75
CA SER A 172 12.62 -15.30 0.15
C SER A 172 12.81 -15.56 -1.35
N THR A 173 11.74 -15.87 -2.06
CA THR A 173 11.75 -15.96 -3.53
C THR A 173 11.43 -14.61 -4.15
N GLN A 174 11.95 -14.39 -5.36
CA GLN A 174 11.67 -13.22 -6.20
C GLN A 174 11.31 -13.69 -7.59
N THR A 175 10.51 -12.90 -8.29
CA THR A 175 10.13 -13.18 -9.67
C THR A 175 9.97 -11.87 -10.43
N ASP A 176 10.30 -11.91 -11.72
CA ASP A 176 10.05 -10.83 -12.69
C ASP A 176 8.75 -11.06 -13.48
N PHE A 177 7.88 -11.95 -12.98
CA PHE A 177 6.62 -12.25 -13.63
C PHE A 177 5.75 -10.99 -13.75
N MET A 178 5.29 -10.70 -14.96
CA MET A 178 4.44 -9.55 -15.26
C MET A 178 3.01 -9.81 -14.80
N CYS A 179 2.55 -9.11 -13.78
CA CYS A 179 1.22 -9.24 -13.20
C CYS A 179 0.59 -7.89 -12.87
N SER A 180 -0.70 -7.89 -12.60
CA SER A 180 -1.46 -6.71 -12.21
C SER A 180 -2.57 -7.06 -11.21
N PHE A 181 -3.25 -6.05 -10.66
CA PHE A 181 -4.32 -6.24 -9.68
C PHE A 181 -5.50 -7.08 -10.19
N TRP A 182 -5.77 -7.08 -11.50
CA TRP A 182 -6.82 -7.94 -12.07
C TRP A 182 -6.48 -9.44 -12.06
N ASP A 183 -5.23 -9.81 -11.71
CA ASP A 183 -4.81 -11.20 -11.53
C ASP A 183 -5.18 -11.77 -10.15
N VAL A 184 -5.52 -10.90 -9.20
CA VAL A 184 -5.90 -11.30 -7.83
C VAL A 184 -7.20 -12.09 -7.84
N MET A 185 -8.21 -11.63 -8.57
CA MET A 185 -9.51 -12.30 -8.61
C MET A 185 -9.45 -13.72 -9.20
N PRO A 186 -8.84 -13.98 -10.38
CA PRO A 186 -8.70 -15.35 -10.88
C PRO A 186 -7.83 -16.21 -9.97
N THR A 187 -6.85 -15.65 -9.28
CA THR A 187 -6.04 -16.37 -8.28
C THR A 187 -6.90 -16.86 -7.12
N PHE A 188 -7.67 -15.98 -6.49
CA PHE A 188 -8.57 -16.36 -5.40
C PHE A 188 -9.64 -17.35 -5.85
N ARG A 189 -10.16 -17.18 -7.05
CA ARG A 189 -11.12 -18.12 -7.62
C ARG A 189 -10.54 -19.53 -7.76
N GLU A 190 -9.31 -19.66 -8.27
CA GLU A 190 -8.66 -20.97 -8.39
C GLU A 190 -8.41 -21.61 -7.03
N ILE A 191 -8.02 -20.80 -6.01
CA ILE A 191 -7.83 -21.27 -4.64
C ILE A 191 -9.14 -21.79 -4.04
N LEU A 192 -10.23 -21.04 -4.20
CA LEU A 192 -11.53 -21.35 -3.56
C LEU A 192 -12.32 -22.42 -4.31
N ASN A 193 -12.24 -22.45 -5.62
CA ASN A 193 -12.97 -23.41 -6.45
C ASN A 193 -12.20 -23.76 -7.73
N PRO A 194 -11.21 -24.65 -7.65
CA PRO A 194 -10.40 -25.06 -8.80
C PRO A 194 -11.18 -25.70 -9.95
N LYS A 195 -12.42 -26.15 -9.69
CA LYS A 195 -13.32 -26.73 -10.70
C LYS A 195 -14.27 -25.71 -11.33
N ALA A 196 -14.25 -24.46 -10.90
CA ALA A 196 -15.11 -23.44 -11.47
C ALA A 196 -14.85 -23.28 -12.97
N LYS A 197 -15.90 -23.32 -13.77
CA LYS A 197 -15.82 -23.09 -15.23
C LYS A 197 -15.21 -21.70 -15.49
N ASN A 198 -14.42 -21.61 -16.55
CA ASN A 198 -13.83 -20.34 -16.97
C ASN A 198 -14.94 -19.29 -17.19
N GLN A 199 -14.96 -18.27 -16.34
CA GLN A 199 -15.59 -17.01 -16.67
C GLN A 199 -14.56 -16.17 -17.41
N GLN A 200 -15.03 -15.37 -18.34
CA GLN A 200 -14.16 -14.40 -18.99
C GLN A 200 -13.64 -13.42 -17.94
N MET A 201 -12.34 -13.37 -17.77
CA MET A 201 -11.63 -12.49 -16.86
C MET A 201 -10.41 -11.92 -17.60
N ASP A 202 -10.08 -10.69 -17.33
CA ASP A 202 -8.90 -10.03 -17.96
C ASP A 202 -7.59 -10.53 -17.34
N GLY A 203 -7.65 -11.02 -16.11
CA GLY A 203 -6.49 -11.51 -15.36
C GLY A 203 -6.19 -12.97 -15.56
N VAL A 204 -4.99 -13.36 -15.19
CA VAL A 204 -4.51 -14.74 -15.09
C VAL A 204 -4.28 -15.13 -13.63
N SER A 205 -4.53 -16.39 -13.28
CA SER A 205 -4.23 -16.85 -11.91
C SER A 205 -2.73 -16.91 -11.68
N LEU A 206 -2.29 -16.36 -10.55
CA LEU A 206 -0.92 -16.43 -10.08
C LEU A 206 -0.64 -17.70 -9.26
N LEU A 207 -1.65 -18.53 -9.01
CA LEU A 207 -1.51 -19.69 -8.12
C LEU A 207 -0.42 -20.68 -8.57
N PRO A 208 -0.29 -21.02 -9.88
CA PRO A 208 0.80 -21.90 -10.31
C PRO A 208 2.19 -21.31 -10.03
N LEU A 209 2.37 -19.98 -10.23
CA LEU A 209 3.60 -19.27 -9.89
C LEU A 209 3.90 -19.32 -8.39
N LEU A 210 2.90 -18.99 -7.58
CA LEU A 210 3.02 -18.93 -6.12
C LEU A 210 3.37 -20.29 -5.50
N GLU A 211 2.86 -21.38 -6.06
CA GLU A 211 3.12 -22.74 -5.60
C GLU A 211 4.26 -23.44 -6.38
N ASN A 212 5.00 -22.70 -7.19
CA ASN A 212 6.06 -23.24 -8.05
C ASN A 212 5.59 -24.46 -8.89
N ARG A 213 4.39 -24.39 -9.44
CA ARG A 213 3.79 -25.41 -10.30
C ARG A 213 3.97 -25.06 -11.78
N LYS A 214 3.99 -26.08 -12.63
CA LYS A 214 3.95 -25.90 -14.09
C LYS A 214 2.59 -25.35 -14.52
N GLY A 215 2.57 -24.68 -15.68
CA GLY A 215 1.33 -24.25 -16.34
C GLY A 215 0.90 -22.83 -15.98
N GLN A 216 1.79 -22.01 -15.43
CA GLN A 216 1.55 -20.58 -15.29
C GLN A 216 1.26 -19.97 -16.66
N LYS A 217 0.10 -19.33 -16.80
CA LYS A 217 -0.25 -18.52 -17.96
C LYS A 217 0.39 -17.15 -17.82
N GLU A 218 0.85 -16.60 -18.92
CA GLU A 218 1.47 -15.29 -18.99
C GLU A 218 0.57 -14.30 -19.71
N HIS A 219 0.69 -13.03 -19.37
CA HIS A 219 0.15 -11.95 -20.18
C HIS A 219 1.08 -11.70 -21.37
N GLU A 220 0.51 -11.56 -22.56
CA GLU A 220 1.25 -11.08 -23.72
C GLU A 220 1.64 -9.61 -23.54
N TYR A 221 0.75 -8.83 -22.93
CA TYR A 221 0.95 -7.43 -22.54
C TYR A 221 -0.02 -7.05 -21.44
N LEU A 222 0.28 -5.97 -20.71
CA LEU A 222 -0.64 -5.30 -19.80
C LEU A 222 -1.01 -3.96 -20.42
N TYR A 223 -2.30 -3.68 -20.53
CA TYR A 223 -2.80 -2.41 -21.06
C TYR A 223 -3.16 -1.47 -19.92
N PHE A 224 -2.58 -0.28 -19.94
CA PHE A 224 -2.88 0.81 -19.00
C PHE A 224 -3.35 2.03 -19.76
N GLU A 225 -4.42 2.63 -19.27
CA GLU A 225 -4.96 3.88 -19.76
C GLU A 225 -5.25 4.77 -18.57
N PHE A 226 -4.88 6.05 -18.67
CA PHE A 226 -5.12 7.00 -17.62
C PHE A 226 -5.51 8.36 -18.22
N GLN A 227 -6.69 8.85 -17.86
CA GLN A 227 -7.21 10.12 -18.34
C GLN A 227 -7.45 11.06 -17.17
N GLU A 228 -6.53 11.97 -16.93
CA GLU A 228 -6.65 13.06 -15.97
C GLU A 228 -6.07 14.35 -16.59
N MET A 229 -6.57 15.51 -16.21
CA MET A 229 -6.06 16.83 -16.59
C MET A 229 -5.76 16.98 -18.10
N ASN A 230 -6.74 16.64 -18.96
CA ASN A 230 -6.63 16.72 -20.43
C ASN A 230 -5.65 15.73 -21.08
N GLY A 231 -5.52 14.55 -20.53
CA GLY A 231 -4.84 13.42 -21.16
C GLY A 231 -3.31 13.54 -21.14
N ARG A 232 -2.75 13.51 -19.99
CA ARG A 232 -1.30 13.29 -19.84
C ARG A 232 -0.95 11.84 -20.03
#